data_98eccf4251e822e5f131c92cc3309780
#
_entry.id   98eccf4251e822e5f131c92cc3309780
#
_cell.length_a   1.000
_cell.length_b   1.000
_cell.length_c   1.000
_cell.angle_alpha   90.00
_cell.angle_beta   90.00
_cell.angle_gamma   90.00
#
_symmetry.space_group_name_H-M   'P 1'
#
loop_
_entity.id
_entity.type
_entity.pdbx_description
1 polymer ?
#
loop_
_entity_poly.entity_id
_entity_poly.type
_entity_poly.pdbx_seq_one_letter_code
_entity_poly.pdbx_strand_id
1 'polypeptide(L)'
;MLTFISCAKTMASHCSLKVPEVTVPYFEAEAVRNALEMSQVSAAELEKLLKVNAKIAAENRARFHDFCSEDNHPMPAIGAYTGAVFKRILPKDFTADDFRYAQEHLRITSFLYGLLRPLDGIRPYRLEGDVRLPEKGGITMFDYWKPLLTDCFIEEIKKRGGILVNLASGEMKDLFDWKRVESEVRVVTPDFQVWKGGKLKTVVIYAKMCRGEMVRHIIKNRIGCPEDLRGFSWEGFTFDEELSTDNHLHFVLE
;
A
#
# COMPACT_ATOMS: atom_id res chain seq x y z
N MET A 1 4.84 -16.24 -4.11
CA MET A 1 4.52 -15.43 -2.91
C MET A 1 4.16 -14.03 -3.35
N LEU A 2 3.09 -13.44 -2.81
CA LEU A 2 2.68 -12.05 -3.04
C LEU A 2 2.94 -11.21 -1.78
N THR A 3 3.45 -10.00 -1.94
CA THR A 3 3.64 -9.04 -0.84
C THR A 3 2.60 -7.92 -0.94
N PHE A 4 2.14 -7.44 0.20
CA PHE A 4 1.06 -6.47 0.28
C PHE A 4 1.42 -5.34 1.25
N ILE A 5 1.28 -4.08 0.82
CA ILE A 5 1.58 -2.88 1.61
C ILE A 5 0.47 -1.84 1.55
N SER A 6 0.43 -0.96 2.55
CA SER A 6 -0.44 0.20 2.56
C SER A 6 0.02 1.28 1.57
N CYS A 7 -0.94 2.03 1.02
CA CYS A 7 -0.66 3.32 0.39
C CYS A 7 -0.07 4.34 1.38
N ALA A 8 0.27 5.52 0.89
CA ALA A 8 0.68 6.65 1.73
C ALA A 8 -0.26 7.84 1.56
N LYS A 9 -0.44 8.58 2.66
CA LYS A 9 -1.24 9.83 2.65
C LYS A 9 -0.58 10.98 1.87
N THR A 10 0.73 10.87 1.61
CA THR A 10 1.52 11.86 0.88
C THR A 10 1.98 11.30 -0.45
N MET A 11 1.88 12.14 -1.49
CA MET A 11 2.28 11.80 -2.85
C MET A 11 3.16 12.91 -3.44
N ALA A 12 4.00 12.54 -4.37
CA ALA A 12 4.79 13.48 -5.16
C ALA A 12 3.88 14.25 -6.13
N SER A 13 4.26 15.47 -6.46
CA SER A 13 3.61 16.23 -7.54
C SER A 13 4.12 15.80 -8.92
N HIS A 14 5.33 15.29 -9.00
CA HIS A 14 5.97 14.74 -10.19
C HIS A 14 6.91 13.61 -9.80
N CYS A 15 7.17 12.71 -10.72
CA CYS A 15 8.06 11.58 -10.51
C CYS A 15 9.11 11.50 -11.62
N SER A 16 10.38 11.56 -11.24
CA SER A 16 11.52 11.41 -12.16
C SER A 16 12.06 9.97 -12.20
N LEU A 17 11.36 9.03 -11.59
CA LEU A 17 11.76 7.63 -11.56
C LEU A 17 11.71 7.04 -12.96
N LYS A 18 12.85 6.53 -13.44
CA LYS A 18 12.90 5.81 -14.72
C LYS A 18 12.43 4.38 -14.49
N VAL A 19 11.33 4.02 -15.14
CA VAL A 19 10.74 2.68 -15.09
C VAL A 19 10.70 2.08 -16.49
N PRO A 20 10.66 0.74 -16.63
CA PRO A 20 10.62 0.10 -17.95
C PRO A 20 9.32 0.41 -18.71
N GLU A 21 8.22 0.59 -17.99
CA GLU A 21 6.89 0.91 -18.53
C GLU A 21 6.02 1.52 -17.44
N VAL A 22 4.91 2.15 -17.84
CA VAL A 22 3.80 2.54 -16.96
C VAL A 22 2.57 1.78 -17.40
N THR A 23 1.95 1.03 -16.49
CA THR A 23 0.79 0.19 -16.78
C THR A 23 -0.51 0.87 -16.35
N VAL A 24 -1.63 0.43 -16.90
CA VAL A 24 -2.96 0.93 -16.51
C VAL A 24 -3.42 0.21 -15.25
N PRO A 25 -3.90 0.93 -14.22
CA PRO A 25 -4.48 0.32 -13.02
C PRO A 25 -5.68 -0.57 -13.37
N TYR A 26 -5.82 -1.69 -12.68
CA TYR A 26 -6.94 -2.62 -12.92
C TYR A 26 -8.31 -1.95 -12.70
N PHE A 27 -8.41 -1.09 -11.69
CA PHE A 27 -9.64 -0.35 -11.35
C PHE A 27 -9.57 1.14 -11.74
N GLU A 28 -8.96 1.48 -12.89
CA GLU A 28 -8.85 2.88 -13.31
C GLU A 28 -10.22 3.53 -13.54
N ALA A 29 -11.17 2.81 -14.11
CA ALA A 29 -12.52 3.32 -14.34
C ALA A 29 -13.23 3.68 -13.03
N GLU A 30 -13.04 2.87 -11.98
CA GLU A 30 -13.52 3.14 -10.63
C GLU A 30 -12.84 4.37 -10.03
N ALA A 31 -11.53 4.48 -10.20
CA ALA A 31 -10.76 5.61 -9.71
C ALA A 31 -11.20 6.93 -10.34
N VAL A 32 -11.44 6.92 -11.65
CA VAL A 32 -11.97 8.10 -12.39
C VAL A 32 -13.35 8.49 -11.85
N ARG A 33 -14.28 7.54 -11.71
CA ARG A 33 -15.62 7.82 -11.15
C ARG A 33 -15.54 8.42 -9.74
N ASN A 34 -14.74 7.82 -8.87
CA ASN A 34 -14.56 8.30 -7.50
C ASN A 34 -13.90 9.68 -7.47
N ALA A 35 -12.91 9.94 -8.34
CA ALA A 35 -12.26 11.25 -8.44
C ALA A 35 -13.21 12.35 -8.95
N LEU A 36 -14.06 12.03 -9.95
CA LEU A 36 -15.08 12.95 -10.46
C LEU A 36 -16.11 13.29 -9.38
N GLU A 37 -16.56 12.32 -8.58
CA GLU A 37 -17.44 12.59 -7.44
C GLU A 37 -16.76 13.49 -6.41
N MET A 38 -15.50 13.19 -6.04
CA MET A 38 -14.72 14.02 -5.13
C MET A 38 -14.46 15.44 -5.65
N SER A 39 -14.42 15.64 -6.98
CA SER A 39 -14.24 16.97 -7.58
C SER A 39 -15.42 17.93 -7.34
N GLN A 40 -16.61 17.37 -7.08
CA GLN A 40 -17.82 18.13 -6.76
C GLN A 40 -17.85 18.61 -5.30
N VAL A 41 -16.99 18.06 -4.44
CA VAL A 41 -16.94 18.39 -3.02
C VAL A 41 -16.20 19.71 -2.82
N SER A 42 -16.78 20.63 -2.07
CA SER A 42 -16.14 21.92 -1.75
C SER A 42 -14.89 21.76 -0.88
N ALA A 43 -13.98 22.73 -0.88
CA ALA A 43 -12.80 22.69 -0.03
C ALA A 43 -13.13 22.58 1.47
N ALA A 44 -14.20 23.28 1.93
CA ALA A 44 -14.65 23.23 3.31
C ALA A 44 -15.22 21.86 3.73
N GLU A 45 -15.89 21.18 2.81
CA GLU A 45 -16.35 19.81 3.02
C GLU A 45 -15.19 18.80 2.98
N LEU A 46 -14.23 18.96 2.05
CA LEU A 46 -13.02 18.15 2.00
C LEU A 46 -12.19 18.26 3.27
N GLU A 47 -12.11 19.45 3.89
CA GLU A 47 -11.41 19.64 5.16
C GLU A 47 -11.98 18.72 6.25
N LYS A 48 -13.31 18.65 6.35
CA LYS A 48 -14.02 17.80 7.29
C LYS A 48 -13.93 16.31 6.93
N LEU A 49 -14.14 15.99 5.66
CA LEU A 49 -14.20 14.63 5.13
C LEU A 49 -12.84 13.92 5.26
N LEU A 50 -11.75 14.62 4.92
CA LEU A 50 -10.38 14.09 4.99
C LEU A 50 -9.71 14.34 6.34
N LYS A 51 -10.37 15.07 7.27
CA LYS A 51 -9.83 15.45 8.59
C LYS A 51 -8.46 16.14 8.48
N VAL A 52 -8.38 17.12 7.57
CA VAL A 52 -7.16 17.88 7.24
C VAL A 52 -7.35 19.37 7.45
N ASN A 53 -6.28 20.17 7.37
CA ASN A 53 -6.40 21.62 7.40
C ASN A 53 -6.82 22.19 6.03
N ALA A 54 -7.26 23.45 6.00
CA ALA A 54 -7.76 24.13 4.81
C ALA A 54 -6.76 24.12 3.64
N LYS A 55 -5.45 24.23 3.91
CA LYS A 55 -4.41 24.19 2.87
C LYS A 55 -4.38 22.83 2.15
N ILE A 56 -4.40 21.74 2.90
CA ILE A 56 -4.41 20.38 2.35
C ILE A 56 -5.73 20.10 1.63
N ALA A 57 -6.85 20.60 2.16
CA ALA A 57 -8.16 20.48 1.52
C ALA A 57 -8.19 21.19 0.16
N ALA A 58 -7.71 22.44 0.09
CA ALA A 58 -7.62 23.22 -1.15
C ALA A 58 -6.70 22.54 -2.20
N GLU A 59 -5.55 22.02 -1.77
CA GLU A 59 -4.64 21.26 -2.65
C GLU A 59 -5.32 20.02 -3.23
N ASN A 60 -6.04 19.25 -2.41
CA ASN A 60 -6.71 18.05 -2.88
C ASN A 60 -7.95 18.35 -3.73
N ARG A 61 -8.65 19.45 -3.47
CA ARG A 61 -9.71 19.91 -4.36
C ARG A 61 -9.16 20.21 -5.76
N ALA A 62 -8.03 20.89 -5.87
CA ALA A 62 -7.37 21.14 -7.16
C ALA A 62 -6.99 19.82 -7.84
N ARG A 63 -6.38 18.87 -7.09
CA ARG A 63 -6.01 17.55 -7.62
C ARG A 63 -7.19 16.77 -8.20
N PHE A 64 -8.36 16.78 -7.52
CA PHE A 64 -9.56 16.12 -8.01
C PHE A 64 -10.18 16.87 -9.21
N HIS A 65 -10.15 18.19 -9.22
CA HIS A 65 -10.63 19.00 -10.33
C HIS A 65 -9.82 18.73 -11.60
N ASP A 66 -8.50 18.65 -11.47
CA ASP A 66 -7.58 18.44 -12.58
C ASP A 66 -7.28 16.96 -12.85
N PHE A 67 -8.02 16.04 -12.20
CA PHE A 67 -7.71 14.61 -12.24
C PHE A 67 -7.69 14.04 -13.66
N CYS A 68 -8.63 14.44 -14.51
CA CYS A 68 -8.73 13.99 -15.91
C CYS A 68 -8.08 14.98 -16.90
N SER A 69 -7.37 16.01 -16.44
CA SER A 69 -6.66 16.94 -17.32
C SER A 69 -5.56 16.23 -18.12
N GLU A 70 -5.37 16.65 -19.38
CA GLU A 70 -4.30 16.11 -20.24
C GLU A 70 -2.91 16.39 -19.66
N ASP A 71 -2.73 17.51 -18.95
CA ASP A 71 -1.47 17.88 -18.30
C ASP A 71 -1.17 17.07 -17.02
N ASN A 72 -2.16 16.37 -16.48
CA ASN A 72 -2.00 15.55 -15.28
C ASN A 72 -1.51 14.13 -15.62
N HIS A 73 -0.24 14.02 -15.97
CA HIS A 73 0.34 12.75 -16.36
C HIS A 73 0.44 11.76 -15.20
N PRO A 74 0.07 10.48 -15.41
CA PRO A 74 0.15 9.46 -14.39
C PRO A 74 1.62 9.11 -14.05
N MET A 75 1.87 8.83 -12.79
CA MET A 75 3.17 8.41 -12.26
C MET A 75 3.11 6.95 -11.80
N PRO A 76 4.18 6.14 -11.95
CA PRO A 76 4.20 4.79 -11.40
C PRO A 76 3.93 4.82 -9.89
N ALA A 77 3.02 3.98 -9.40
CA ALA A 77 2.55 3.98 -8.01
C ALA A 77 3.69 3.90 -6.99
N ILE A 78 4.71 3.07 -7.26
CA ILE A 78 5.89 2.92 -6.40
C ILE A 78 6.71 4.21 -6.27
N GLY A 79 6.65 5.11 -7.26
CA GLY A 79 7.32 6.42 -7.25
C GLY A 79 6.39 7.57 -6.87
N ALA A 80 5.07 7.39 -6.99
CA ALA A 80 4.08 8.41 -6.69
C ALA A 80 3.88 8.60 -5.17
N TYR A 81 3.87 7.52 -4.39
CA TYR A 81 3.75 7.59 -2.93
C TYR A 81 5.09 7.96 -2.27
N THR A 82 5.07 8.86 -1.25
CA THR A 82 6.27 9.40 -0.61
C THR A 82 6.37 9.14 0.90
N GLY A 83 5.50 8.27 1.45
CA GLY A 83 5.51 7.91 2.87
C GLY A 83 6.76 7.13 3.28
N ALA A 84 6.92 6.91 4.60
CA ALA A 84 8.10 6.26 5.19
C ALA A 84 8.40 4.88 4.60
N VAL A 85 7.37 4.08 4.29
CA VAL A 85 7.52 2.78 3.62
C VAL A 85 8.19 2.97 2.26
N PHE A 86 7.64 3.85 1.41
CA PHE A 86 8.12 4.05 0.04
C PHE A 86 9.54 4.65 -0.03
N LYS A 87 9.89 5.52 0.93
CA LYS A 87 11.26 6.03 1.06
C LYS A 87 12.28 4.92 1.34
N ARG A 88 11.86 3.84 1.99
CA ARG A 88 12.73 2.71 2.32
C ARG A 88 12.73 1.61 1.27
N ILE A 89 11.70 1.49 0.46
CA ILE A 89 11.73 0.63 -0.75
C ILE A 89 12.84 1.10 -1.69
N LEU A 90 13.11 2.41 -1.76
CA LEU A 90 14.19 3.03 -2.49
C LEU A 90 14.23 2.60 -3.98
N PRO A 91 13.16 2.81 -4.75
CA PRO A 91 13.06 2.29 -6.11
C PRO A 91 14.01 2.96 -7.11
N LYS A 92 14.73 4.01 -6.70
CA LYS A 92 15.70 4.72 -7.55
C LYS A 92 16.89 3.87 -7.97
N ASP A 93 17.22 2.82 -7.21
CA ASP A 93 18.31 1.89 -7.52
C ASP A 93 17.82 0.53 -8.04
N PHE A 94 16.54 0.45 -8.40
CA PHE A 94 15.99 -0.76 -9.01
C PHE A 94 16.44 -0.86 -10.47
N THR A 95 16.83 -2.07 -10.85
CA THR A 95 17.02 -2.44 -12.25
C THR A 95 15.68 -2.68 -12.93
N ALA A 96 15.66 -2.80 -14.26
CA ALA A 96 14.46 -3.19 -14.99
C ALA A 96 13.89 -4.54 -14.51
N ASP A 97 14.76 -5.48 -14.13
CA ASP A 97 14.35 -6.78 -13.60
C ASP A 97 13.78 -6.68 -12.19
N ASP A 98 14.27 -5.75 -11.35
CA ASP A 98 13.68 -5.48 -10.05
C ASP A 98 12.26 -4.94 -10.20
N PHE A 99 12.04 -4.02 -11.16
CA PHE A 99 10.70 -3.51 -11.45
C PHE A 99 9.76 -4.58 -11.97
N ARG A 100 10.21 -5.46 -12.87
CA ARG A 100 9.39 -6.59 -13.36
C ARG A 100 9.02 -7.54 -12.22
N TYR A 101 9.98 -7.89 -11.38
CA TYR A 101 9.72 -8.72 -10.21
C TYR A 101 8.75 -8.06 -9.24
N ALA A 102 8.95 -6.77 -8.94
CA ALA A 102 8.04 -6.01 -8.09
C ALA A 102 6.62 -5.97 -8.68
N GLN A 103 6.47 -5.74 -9.99
CA GLN A 103 5.19 -5.71 -10.69
C GLN A 103 4.39 -7.00 -10.51
N GLU A 104 5.09 -8.14 -10.47
CA GLU A 104 4.48 -9.46 -10.28
C GLU A 104 4.20 -9.78 -8.80
N HIS A 105 5.04 -9.32 -7.88
CA HIS A 105 5.07 -9.83 -6.50
C HIS A 105 4.68 -8.81 -5.42
N LEU A 106 4.42 -7.54 -5.78
CA LEU A 106 4.02 -6.49 -4.83
C LEU A 106 2.64 -5.94 -5.20
N ARG A 107 1.80 -5.72 -4.17
CA ARG A 107 0.54 -4.97 -4.28
C ARG A 107 0.51 -3.83 -3.27
N ILE A 108 -0.03 -2.71 -3.72
CA ILE A 108 -0.17 -1.48 -2.94
C ILE A 108 -1.66 -1.17 -2.84
N THR A 109 -2.19 -1.00 -1.62
CA THR A 109 -3.59 -0.59 -1.46
C THR A 109 -3.80 0.85 -1.92
N SER A 110 -5.02 1.18 -2.28
CA SER A 110 -5.42 2.55 -2.61
C SER A 110 -6.91 2.74 -2.34
N PHE A 111 -7.27 3.78 -1.61
CA PHE A 111 -8.68 4.10 -1.41
C PHE A 111 -9.33 4.70 -2.67
N LEU A 112 -8.54 5.19 -3.62
CA LEU A 112 -9.05 5.69 -4.91
C LEU A 112 -9.04 4.61 -6.00
N TYR A 113 -7.96 3.82 -6.08
CA TYR A 113 -7.72 2.84 -7.15
C TYR A 113 -7.91 1.38 -6.70
N GLY A 114 -8.29 1.12 -5.44
CA GLY A 114 -8.44 -0.22 -4.87
C GLY A 114 -7.10 -0.93 -4.64
N LEU A 115 -6.64 -1.70 -5.60
CA LEU A 115 -5.39 -2.47 -5.53
C LEU A 115 -4.51 -2.14 -6.73
N LEU A 116 -3.28 -1.75 -6.46
CA LEU A 116 -2.30 -1.29 -7.44
C LEU A 116 -1.10 -2.24 -7.52
N ARG A 117 -0.53 -2.33 -8.72
CA ARG A 117 0.81 -2.87 -8.95
C ARG A 117 1.82 -1.70 -8.94
N PRO A 118 3.11 -1.95 -8.69
CA PRO A 118 4.14 -0.91 -8.62
C PRO A 118 4.24 0.04 -9.81
N LEU A 119 4.04 -0.47 -11.02
CA LEU A 119 4.16 0.30 -12.26
C LEU A 119 2.83 0.87 -12.76
N ASP A 120 1.73 0.65 -12.04
CA ASP A 120 0.45 1.26 -12.37
C ASP A 120 0.53 2.78 -12.29
N GLY A 121 0.12 3.45 -13.38
CA GLY A 121 0.11 4.89 -13.48
C GLY A 121 -1.01 5.51 -12.68
N ILE A 122 -0.67 6.27 -11.65
CA ILE A 122 -1.64 6.94 -10.78
C ILE A 122 -1.39 8.45 -10.72
N ARG A 123 -2.46 9.19 -10.51
CA ARG A 123 -2.43 10.63 -10.30
C ARG A 123 -2.47 10.99 -8.82
N PRO A 124 -1.89 12.11 -8.40
CA PRO A 124 -1.91 12.52 -7.00
C PRO A 124 -3.34 12.73 -6.48
N TYR A 125 -3.61 12.18 -5.30
CA TYR A 125 -4.88 12.32 -4.61
C TYR A 125 -4.68 12.17 -3.10
N ARG A 126 -5.72 12.46 -2.33
CA ARG A 126 -5.85 12.02 -0.95
C ARG A 126 -7.27 11.56 -0.70
N LEU A 127 -7.41 10.32 -0.27
CA LEU A 127 -8.66 9.71 0.12
C LEU A 127 -8.39 8.78 1.31
N GLU A 128 -9.34 8.70 2.24
CA GLU A 128 -9.25 7.86 3.44
C GLU A 128 -10.35 6.78 3.39
N GLY A 129 -10.14 5.67 4.07
CA GLY A 129 -11.04 4.51 4.01
C GLY A 129 -12.43 4.74 4.64
N ASP A 130 -12.52 5.65 5.60
CA ASP A 130 -13.77 6.02 6.28
C ASP A 130 -14.57 7.10 5.54
N VAL A 131 -14.05 7.63 4.42
CA VAL A 131 -14.79 8.56 3.57
C VAL A 131 -16.02 7.88 2.97
N ARG A 132 -17.14 8.61 2.99
CA ARG A 132 -18.41 8.19 2.44
C ARG A 132 -18.75 9.05 1.24
N LEU A 133 -18.91 8.42 0.09
CA LEU A 133 -19.29 9.11 -1.14
C LEU A 133 -20.81 9.05 -1.32
N PRO A 134 -21.49 10.19 -1.53
CA PRO A 134 -22.96 10.23 -1.66
C PRO A 134 -23.49 9.32 -2.77
N GLU A 135 -22.88 9.34 -3.95
CA GLU A 135 -23.29 8.51 -5.10
C GLU A 135 -23.09 7.00 -4.87
N LYS A 136 -22.33 6.62 -3.83
CA LYS A 136 -22.16 5.23 -3.40
C LYS A 136 -23.14 4.81 -2.29
N GLY A 137 -24.24 5.53 -2.12
CA GLY A 137 -25.22 5.24 -1.07
C GLY A 137 -24.71 5.55 0.35
N GLY A 138 -23.68 6.40 0.48
CA GLY A 138 -23.11 6.80 1.76
C GLY A 138 -22.34 5.69 2.50
N ILE A 139 -21.95 4.62 1.82
CA ILE A 139 -21.04 3.58 2.38
C ILE A 139 -19.61 4.08 2.43
N THR A 140 -18.79 3.49 3.29
CA THR A 140 -17.36 3.83 3.38
C THR A 140 -16.59 3.33 2.16
N MET A 141 -15.40 3.90 1.90
CA MET A 141 -14.52 3.35 0.87
C MET A 141 -14.06 1.92 1.20
N PHE A 142 -13.96 1.56 2.49
CA PHE A 142 -13.76 0.17 2.88
C PHE A 142 -14.88 -0.74 2.38
N ASP A 143 -16.15 -0.39 2.66
CA ASP A 143 -17.31 -1.18 2.26
C ASP A 143 -17.51 -1.20 0.74
N TYR A 144 -17.16 -0.09 0.07
CA TYR A 144 -17.18 -0.01 -1.40
C TYR A 144 -16.20 -0.98 -2.06
N TRP A 145 -14.95 -1.00 -1.57
CA TRP A 145 -13.90 -1.82 -2.16
C TRP A 145 -13.97 -3.29 -1.80
N LYS A 146 -14.46 -3.64 -0.62
CA LYS A 146 -14.47 -5.00 -0.11
C LYS A 146 -15.02 -6.05 -1.09
N PRO A 147 -16.23 -5.89 -1.67
CA PRO A 147 -16.76 -6.86 -2.62
C PRO A 147 -16.00 -6.87 -3.96
N LEU A 148 -15.39 -5.75 -4.36
CA LEU A 148 -14.68 -5.65 -5.63
C LEU A 148 -13.27 -6.26 -5.55
N LEU A 149 -12.61 -6.16 -4.39
CA LEU A 149 -11.21 -6.55 -4.24
C LEU A 149 -11.01 -7.98 -3.75
N THR A 150 -11.94 -8.52 -2.94
CA THR A 150 -11.69 -9.78 -2.23
C THR A 150 -11.36 -10.93 -3.17
N ASP A 151 -12.20 -11.18 -4.17
CA ASP A 151 -12.01 -12.30 -5.12
C ASP A 151 -10.74 -12.14 -5.94
N CYS A 152 -10.54 -10.97 -6.53
CA CYS A 152 -9.37 -10.75 -7.37
C CYS A 152 -8.06 -10.83 -6.57
N PHE A 153 -8.05 -10.39 -5.30
CA PHE A 153 -6.89 -10.47 -4.44
C PHE A 153 -6.54 -11.92 -4.07
N ILE A 154 -7.53 -12.72 -3.69
CA ILE A 154 -7.34 -14.15 -3.40
C ILE A 154 -6.79 -14.88 -4.63
N GLU A 155 -7.38 -14.63 -5.81
CA GLU A 155 -6.90 -15.24 -7.06
C GLU A 155 -5.47 -14.83 -7.39
N GLU A 156 -5.10 -13.56 -7.20
CA GLU A 156 -3.74 -13.08 -7.43
C GLU A 156 -2.74 -13.75 -6.47
N ILE A 157 -3.09 -13.94 -5.21
CA ILE A 157 -2.26 -14.65 -4.23
C ILE A 157 -2.10 -16.12 -4.67
N LYS A 158 -3.19 -16.80 -5.05
CA LYS A 158 -3.17 -18.19 -5.50
C LYS A 158 -2.29 -18.39 -6.74
N LYS A 159 -2.40 -17.49 -7.73
CA LYS A 159 -1.56 -17.51 -8.95
C LYS A 159 -0.06 -17.40 -8.65
N ARG A 160 0.32 -16.86 -7.48
CA ARG A 160 1.71 -16.67 -7.04
C ARG A 160 2.12 -17.60 -5.89
N GLY A 161 1.51 -18.79 -5.81
CA GLY A 161 1.88 -19.86 -4.87
C GLY A 161 1.08 -19.88 -3.58
N GLY A 162 -0.04 -19.12 -3.47
CA GLY A 162 -0.97 -19.21 -2.34
C GLY A 162 -0.47 -18.62 -1.03
N ILE A 163 0.60 -17.82 -1.06
CA ILE A 163 1.20 -17.20 0.14
C ILE A 163 1.18 -15.68 0.01
N LEU A 164 0.64 -15.02 1.03
CA LEU A 164 0.61 -13.57 1.19
C LEU A 164 1.54 -13.13 2.32
N VAL A 165 2.50 -12.26 2.03
CA VAL A 165 3.27 -11.53 3.06
C VAL A 165 2.59 -10.20 3.34
N ASN A 166 1.97 -10.07 4.50
CA ASN A 166 1.23 -8.89 4.91
C ASN A 166 2.14 -7.88 5.61
N LEU A 167 2.59 -6.87 4.89
CA LEU A 167 3.34 -5.72 5.39
C LEU A 167 2.48 -4.43 5.45
N ALA A 168 1.16 -4.55 5.28
CA ALA A 168 0.24 -3.43 5.39
C ALA A 168 -0.11 -3.12 6.85
N SER A 169 -0.68 -1.93 7.10
CA SER A 169 -1.28 -1.61 8.40
C SER A 169 -2.59 -2.38 8.60
N GLY A 170 -2.97 -2.58 9.87
CA GLY A 170 -4.17 -3.37 10.21
C GLY A 170 -5.44 -2.88 9.53
N GLU A 171 -5.61 -1.56 9.37
CA GLU A 171 -6.77 -0.96 8.70
C GLU A 171 -6.96 -1.41 7.25
N MET A 172 -5.88 -1.80 6.54
CA MET A 172 -5.98 -2.23 5.14
C MET A 172 -6.69 -3.58 4.99
N LYS A 173 -6.80 -4.36 6.06
CA LYS A 173 -7.57 -5.61 6.07
C LYS A 173 -9.05 -5.36 5.81
N ASP A 174 -9.57 -4.19 6.20
CA ASP A 174 -10.97 -3.82 6.02
C ASP A 174 -11.37 -3.59 4.56
N LEU A 175 -10.38 -3.41 3.65
CA LEU A 175 -10.61 -3.39 2.21
C LEU A 175 -11.03 -4.75 1.61
N PHE A 176 -10.96 -5.82 2.39
CA PHE A 176 -11.21 -7.19 1.96
C PHE A 176 -12.12 -7.91 2.96
N ASP A 177 -12.78 -8.97 2.54
CA ASP A 177 -13.26 -9.99 3.48
C ASP A 177 -12.04 -10.77 3.99
N TRP A 178 -11.41 -10.23 5.04
CA TRP A 178 -10.15 -10.75 5.53
C TRP A 178 -10.24 -12.17 6.10
N LYS A 179 -11.40 -12.53 6.68
CA LYS A 179 -11.64 -13.90 7.16
C LYS A 179 -11.59 -14.89 6.01
N ARG A 180 -12.17 -14.50 4.88
CA ARG A 180 -12.14 -15.31 3.68
C ARG A 180 -10.73 -15.40 3.10
N VAL A 181 -9.97 -14.30 3.07
CA VAL A 181 -8.56 -14.32 2.65
C VAL A 181 -7.77 -15.32 3.51
N GLU A 182 -7.86 -15.24 4.85
CA GLU A 182 -7.15 -16.14 5.77
C GLU A 182 -7.59 -17.61 5.65
N SER A 183 -8.81 -17.88 5.20
CA SER A 183 -9.30 -19.26 4.98
C SER A 183 -8.85 -19.88 3.66
N GLU A 184 -8.52 -19.05 2.66
CA GLU A 184 -8.22 -19.52 1.30
C GLU A 184 -6.73 -19.49 0.92
N VAL A 185 -5.91 -18.72 1.66
CA VAL A 185 -4.48 -18.57 1.40
C VAL A 185 -3.67 -18.50 2.71
N ARG A 186 -2.40 -18.88 2.65
CA ARG A 186 -1.50 -18.70 3.80
C ARG A 186 -1.12 -17.23 3.93
N VAL A 187 -1.42 -16.61 5.08
CA VAL A 187 -1.04 -15.23 5.38
C VAL A 187 0.10 -15.23 6.38
N VAL A 188 1.23 -14.65 6.00
CA VAL A 188 2.41 -14.45 6.86
C VAL A 188 2.55 -12.97 7.18
N THR A 189 2.61 -12.61 8.45
CA THR A 189 2.68 -11.23 8.93
C THR A 189 3.98 -11.00 9.68
N PRO A 190 4.96 -10.27 9.10
CA PRO A 190 6.12 -9.76 9.83
C PRO A 190 5.73 -8.58 10.72
N ASP A 191 6.07 -8.68 12.01
CA ASP A 191 5.93 -7.63 13.00
C ASP A 191 7.29 -7.08 13.43
N PHE A 192 7.37 -5.75 13.62
CA PHE A 192 8.59 -5.02 13.97
C PHE A 192 8.40 -4.29 15.28
N GLN A 193 9.12 -4.70 16.31
CA GLN A 193 8.95 -4.25 17.69
C GLN A 193 10.29 -3.89 18.33
N VAL A 194 10.25 -3.08 19.37
CA VAL A 194 11.43 -2.70 20.17
C VAL A 194 11.22 -3.09 21.62
N TRP A 195 12.25 -3.57 22.29
CA TRP A 195 12.28 -3.69 23.73
C TRP A 195 12.37 -2.31 24.37
N LYS A 196 11.39 -1.93 25.14
CA LYS A 196 11.39 -0.66 25.88
C LYS A 196 10.75 -0.81 27.25
N GLY A 197 11.58 -0.67 28.28
CA GLY A 197 11.12 -0.80 29.67
C GLY A 197 10.61 -2.22 29.98
N GLY A 198 11.31 -3.25 29.52
CA GLY A 198 10.98 -4.66 29.73
C GLY A 198 9.74 -5.17 29.00
N LYS A 199 9.26 -4.43 27.99
CA LYS A 199 8.09 -4.82 27.17
C LYS A 199 8.35 -4.56 25.69
N LEU A 200 7.84 -5.45 24.85
CA LEU A 200 7.78 -5.25 23.41
C LEU A 200 6.77 -4.15 23.07
N LYS A 201 7.18 -3.21 22.23
CA LYS A 201 6.33 -2.10 21.74
C LYS A 201 6.53 -1.87 20.26
N THR A 202 5.44 -1.64 19.55
CA THR A 202 5.49 -1.18 18.17
C THR A 202 5.69 0.34 18.14
N VAL A 203 6.84 0.77 17.63
CA VAL A 203 7.09 2.18 17.31
C VAL A 203 6.71 2.39 15.85
N VAL A 204 5.62 3.12 15.63
CA VAL A 204 4.96 3.24 14.30
C VAL A 204 5.92 3.64 13.19
N ILE A 205 6.83 4.59 13.44
CA ILE A 205 7.78 5.04 12.40
C ILE A 205 8.79 3.95 12.07
N TYR A 206 9.30 3.21 13.07
CA TYR A 206 10.23 2.11 12.84
C TYR A 206 9.55 0.96 12.10
N ALA A 207 8.35 0.57 12.51
CA ALA A 207 7.58 -0.47 11.81
C ALA A 207 7.34 -0.10 10.33
N LYS A 208 7.03 1.17 10.02
CA LYS A 208 6.90 1.65 8.64
C LYS A 208 8.22 1.55 7.87
N MET A 209 9.33 1.92 8.50
CA MET A 209 10.65 1.84 7.85
C MET A 209 11.04 0.39 7.59
N CYS A 210 10.91 -0.50 8.59
CA CYS A 210 11.19 -1.92 8.45
C CYS A 210 10.32 -2.59 7.37
N ARG A 211 9.03 -2.25 7.27
CA ARG A 211 8.16 -2.74 6.19
C ARG A 211 8.68 -2.36 4.81
N GLY A 212 9.16 -1.13 4.64
CA GLY A 212 9.74 -0.69 3.37
C GLY A 212 11.05 -1.42 3.05
N GLU A 213 11.93 -1.59 4.03
CA GLU A 213 13.18 -2.35 3.87
C GLU A 213 12.92 -3.84 3.61
N MET A 214 11.91 -4.44 4.26
CA MET A 214 11.51 -5.82 4.00
C MET A 214 10.99 -5.99 2.55
N VAL A 215 10.18 -5.05 2.04
CA VAL A 215 9.78 -5.06 0.62
C VAL A 215 10.99 -4.99 -0.29
N ARG A 216 11.94 -4.09 0.02
CA ARG A 216 13.20 -3.97 -0.73
C ARG A 216 14.00 -5.28 -0.69
N HIS A 217 14.13 -5.88 0.49
CA HIS A 217 14.82 -7.15 0.70
C HIS A 217 14.20 -8.27 -0.14
N ILE A 218 12.88 -8.39 -0.14
CA ILE A 218 12.13 -9.37 -0.95
C ILE A 218 12.43 -9.17 -2.44
N ILE A 219 12.35 -7.93 -2.93
CA ILE A 219 12.53 -7.63 -4.36
C ILE A 219 13.97 -7.87 -4.79
N LYS A 220 14.95 -7.33 -4.07
CA LYS A 220 16.38 -7.42 -4.43
C LYS A 220 16.92 -8.84 -4.40
N ASN A 221 16.44 -9.66 -3.46
CA ASN A 221 16.90 -11.02 -3.26
C ASN A 221 15.98 -12.08 -3.89
N ARG A 222 14.88 -11.66 -4.58
CA ARG A 222 13.93 -12.60 -5.21
C ARG A 222 13.37 -13.62 -4.21
N ILE A 223 13.06 -13.18 -2.98
CA ILE A 223 12.56 -14.05 -1.92
C ILE A 223 11.23 -14.67 -2.36
N GLY A 224 11.21 -15.98 -2.50
CA GLY A 224 10.07 -16.77 -2.99
C GLY A 224 9.29 -17.50 -1.90
N CYS A 225 9.89 -17.71 -0.72
CA CYS A 225 9.27 -18.39 0.41
C CYS A 225 9.40 -17.58 1.71
N PRO A 226 8.44 -17.73 2.65
CA PRO A 226 8.43 -16.96 3.90
C PRO A 226 9.59 -17.32 4.84
N GLU A 227 10.09 -18.50 4.76
CA GLU A 227 11.19 -19.01 5.60
C GLU A 227 12.48 -18.19 5.38
N ASP A 228 12.71 -17.74 4.14
CA ASP A 228 13.87 -16.90 3.80
C ASP A 228 13.77 -15.48 4.38
N LEU A 229 12.55 -15.03 4.79
CA LEU A 229 12.37 -13.75 5.47
C LEU A 229 13.06 -13.71 6.83
N ARG A 230 13.29 -14.86 7.46
CA ARG A 230 14.00 -14.97 8.75
C ARG A 230 15.43 -14.41 8.69
N GLY A 231 16.04 -14.39 7.51
CA GLY A 231 17.36 -13.78 7.27
C GLY A 231 17.36 -12.26 7.18
N PHE A 232 16.20 -11.60 7.27
CA PHE A 232 16.12 -10.15 7.23
C PHE A 232 16.71 -9.52 8.47
N SER A 233 17.54 -8.49 8.29
CA SER A 233 18.01 -7.61 9.37
C SER A 233 18.14 -6.17 8.84
N TRP A 234 17.82 -5.19 9.69
CA TRP A 234 17.97 -3.79 9.36
C TRP A 234 18.05 -2.93 10.62
N GLU A 235 19.10 -2.08 10.74
CA GLU A 235 19.31 -1.14 11.87
C GLU A 235 19.11 -1.79 13.26
N GLY A 236 19.59 -3.02 13.42
CA GLY A 236 19.51 -3.78 14.65
C GLY A 236 18.21 -4.56 14.85
N PHE A 237 17.21 -4.40 13.98
CA PHE A 237 16.07 -5.33 13.94
C PHE A 237 16.51 -6.67 13.38
N THR A 238 16.33 -7.73 14.14
CA THR A 238 16.65 -9.11 13.77
C THR A 238 15.48 -10.04 14.08
N PHE A 239 15.43 -11.16 13.37
CA PHE A 239 14.42 -12.19 13.60
C PHE A 239 14.57 -12.80 15.00
N ASP A 240 13.45 -12.93 15.70
CA ASP A 240 13.34 -13.57 17.01
C ASP A 240 12.55 -14.87 16.88
N GLU A 241 13.22 -15.99 17.06
CA GLU A 241 12.63 -17.32 16.88
C GLU A 241 11.65 -17.67 18.00
N GLU A 242 11.93 -17.25 19.26
CA GLU A 242 11.10 -17.61 20.40
C GLU A 242 9.74 -16.92 20.39
N LEU A 243 9.68 -15.69 19.83
CA LEU A 243 8.44 -14.93 19.70
C LEU A 243 7.67 -15.27 18.42
N SER A 244 8.31 -15.94 17.48
CA SER A 244 7.74 -16.16 16.14
C SER A 244 6.97 -17.47 16.04
N THR A 245 6.04 -17.48 15.09
CA THR A 245 5.37 -18.69 14.58
C THR A 245 5.55 -18.75 13.07
N ASP A 246 5.07 -19.82 12.42
CA ASP A 246 5.16 -19.97 10.96
C ASP A 246 4.42 -18.86 10.18
N ASN A 247 3.43 -18.21 10.80
CA ASN A 247 2.61 -17.19 10.16
C ASN A 247 2.75 -15.78 10.80
N HIS A 248 3.42 -15.66 11.94
CA HIS A 248 3.76 -14.38 12.59
C HIS A 248 5.25 -14.35 12.86
N LEU A 249 5.97 -13.54 12.10
CA LEU A 249 7.42 -13.40 12.21
C LEU A 249 7.75 -12.13 12.99
N HIS A 250 8.40 -12.27 14.14
CA HIS A 250 8.80 -11.14 14.97
C HIS A 250 10.24 -10.73 14.66
N PHE A 251 10.41 -9.44 14.37
CA PHE A 251 11.71 -8.80 14.22
C PHE A 251 11.86 -7.77 15.34
N VAL A 252 12.86 -7.93 16.16
CA VAL A 252 13.01 -7.19 17.40
C VAL A 252 14.29 -6.36 17.38
N LEU A 253 14.19 -5.12 17.88
CA LEU A 253 15.31 -4.26 18.22
C LEU A 253 15.44 -4.25 19.76
N GLU A 254 16.60 -4.65 20.26
CA GLU A 254 16.99 -4.60 21.68
C GLU A 254 17.40 -3.20 22.13
#